data_33a491a6b9be72da58334737b75bd3a6
#
_entry.id   33a491a6b9be72da58334737b75bd3a6
#
_cell.length_a   1.000
_cell.length_b   1.000
_cell.length_c   1.000
_cell.angle_alpha   90.00
_cell.angle_beta   90.00
_cell.angle_gamma   90.00
#
_symmetry.space_group_name_H-M   'P 1'
#
loop_
_entity.id
_entity.type
_entity.pdbx_description
1 polymer ?
#
loop_
_entity_poly.entity_id
_entity_poly.type
_entity_poly.pdbx_seq_one_letter_code
_entity_poly.pdbx_strand_id
1 'polypeptide(L)'
;VRTSRVLIALVAGLAAVATLSAPAAPAAPAAPAAPAAPAVPADGRPAPSRAALANPEQSTFFSTAAVDPGATVGAPAIGDNKEHGDLWPSCWSDDDHVYTAYGDGVGFGDTWHDIGVARISGMPGNLTGTQKATGDRVGRIWGDPAQYYRKPTGMVCVDGDLYLAVQDLKRGTLDHAPSATIVKSTDKGATWTSDRTTPMFSDEKFTTVMFLDHGKDNANSPDGYVYAYGLDHNWRDTFDPDPDPVDLYLARVPATSIQDRSTWQFYAGDSGGTARWTSSIDLRVPVLHDDRRIYRNVGTPGRVRDLSMLSQGGVVYNKALDRYLYTSWTEYTFEFYEAPTPWGPWKHFTPKDFGGYPWTHTKHGGYATTIPSKYISADGTSMWLQSNVCPCGGGYPAGDFWAYTYSLRRLSLTPAVPTTPGNGPDATRNLAREDGTVPVERATHFGTAAYNDGDTAQNEDDWNDERKTTSWWGYTWPRQYHLNRVAYTTGRMFGDGGWFSSAPRVQVRRDGVWTDVTGQSVTPSYPTSSAAGTNRTYVFDFDTTSGDGVRIVGGSGGTQTFTSIAELEVHHR
;
A
#
# COMPACT_ATOMS: atom_id res chain seq x y z
N VAL A 1 25.07 -52.28 -52.63
CA VAL A 1 25.73 -52.38 -53.93
C VAL A 1 25.82 -51.00 -54.51
N ARG A 2 27.08 -50.60 -54.75
CA ARG A 2 27.59 -49.44 -55.52
C ARG A 2 27.52 -48.04 -54.95
N THR A 3 28.61 -47.68 -54.38
CA THR A 3 29.42 -46.48 -54.41
C THR A 3 29.41 -45.69 -55.74
N SER A 4 29.39 -44.35 -55.66
CA SER A 4 30.14 -43.51 -56.59
C SER A 4 30.47 -42.18 -55.94
N ARG A 5 31.78 -41.96 -55.78
CA ARG A 5 32.43 -40.67 -55.48
C ARG A 5 32.52 -39.90 -56.80
N VAL A 6 32.36 -38.57 -56.76
CA VAL A 6 32.95 -37.67 -57.76
C VAL A 6 33.60 -36.48 -57.05
N LEU A 7 34.77 -36.22 -57.49
CA LEU A 7 35.80 -35.28 -57.02
C LEU A 7 35.72 -33.94 -57.80
N ILE A 8 36.00 -32.85 -57.12
CA ILE A 8 36.83 -31.65 -57.42
C ILE A 8 36.50 -30.73 -58.60
N ALA A 9 36.46 -29.42 -58.30
CA ALA A 9 37.39 -28.44 -58.87
C ALA A 9 37.36 -27.13 -58.11
N LEU A 10 38.53 -26.70 -57.60
CA LEU A 10 38.84 -25.34 -57.18
C LEU A 10 38.97 -24.45 -58.43
N VAL A 11 38.32 -23.28 -58.42
CA VAL A 11 38.71 -22.12 -59.26
C VAL A 11 38.82 -20.90 -58.36
N ALA A 12 40.05 -20.41 -58.22
CA ALA A 12 40.35 -19.15 -57.55
C ALA A 12 40.06 -17.99 -58.54
N GLY A 13 39.14 -17.12 -58.16
CA GLY A 13 38.89 -15.86 -58.85
C GLY A 13 39.13 -14.69 -57.90
N LEU A 14 40.18 -13.90 -58.09
CA LEU A 14 40.39 -12.62 -57.47
C LEU A 14 39.32 -11.65 -57.99
N ALA A 15 38.48 -11.09 -57.08
CA ALA A 15 37.67 -9.92 -57.36
C ALA A 15 38.02 -8.82 -56.36
N ALA A 16 38.42 -7.67 -56.92
CA ALA A 16 38.74 -6.46 -56.19
C ALA A 16 37.50 -5.90 -55.49
N VAL A 17 37.62 -5.67 -54.19
CA VAL A 17 36.58 -5.02 -53.38
C VAL A 17 36.80 -3.51 -53.45
N ALA A 18 35.88 -2.83 -54.15
CA ALA A 18 35.75 -1.38 -54.05
C ALA A 18 34.97 -1.04 -52.79
N THR A 19 35.59 -0.36 -51.83
CA THR A 19 34.94 0.17 -50.64
C THR A 19 34.13 1.41 -51.01
N LEU A 20 32.82 1.28 -51.07
CA LEU A 20 31.88 2.38 -51.08
C LEU A 20 31.63 2.81 -49.62
N SER A 21 32.14 3.97 -49.24
CA SER A 21 31.81 4.63 -47.97
C SER A 21 30.38 5.08 -47.96
N ALA A 22 29.58 4.53 -47.08
CA ALA A 22 28.22 5.05 -46.82
C ALA A 22 28.31 6.35 -46.01
N PRO A 23 27.42 7.35 -46.25
CA PRO A 23 27.39 8.55 -45.45
C PRO A 23 26.89 8.24 -44.03
N ALA A 24 27.55 8.83 -43.01
CA ALA A 24 27.17 8.74 -41.62
C ALA A 24 25.77 9.30 -41.41
N ALA A 25 24.93 8.54 -40.70
CA ALA A 25 23.65 9.01 -40.24
C ALA A 25 23.85 10.14 -39.20
N PRO A 26 22.95 11.16 -39.17
CA PRO A 26 23.05 12.21 -38.16
C PRO A 26 22.81 11.61 -36.77
N ALA A 27 23.66 12.01 -35.81
CA ALA A 27 23.55 11.63 -34.41
C ALA A 27 22.18 12.09 -33.84
N ALA A 28 21.51 11.17 -33.17
CA ALA A 28 20.31 11.49 -32.42
C ALA A 28 20.64 12.52 -31.31
N PRO A 29 19.74 13.46 -30.99
CA PRO A 29 19.98 14.39 -29.90
C PRO A 29 20.11 13.63 -28.59
N ALA A 30 21.13 13.96 -27.80
CA ALA A 30 21.35 13.40 -26.47
C ALA A 30 20.13 13.67 -25.58
N ALA A 31 19.63 12.64 -24.92
CA ALA A 31 18.61 12.78 -23.90
C ALA A 31 19.12 13.72 -22.77
N PRO A 32 18.27 14.55 -22.18
CA PRO A 32 18.68 15.39 -21.08
C PRO A 32 19.20 14.52 -19.93
N ALA A 33 20.37 14.86 -19.42
CA ALA A 33 20.97 14.19 -18.27
C ALA A 33 20.02 14.27 -17.08
N ALA A 34 19.74 13.13 -16.47
CA ALA A 34 19.03 13.08 -15.21
C ALA A 34 19.77 13.94 -14.16
N PRO A 35 19.08 14.68 -13.29
CA PRO A 35 19.74 15.46 -12.26
C PRO A 35 20.57 14.55 -11.36
N ALA A 36 21.84 14.89 -11.20
CA ALA A 36 22.76 14.16 -10.34
C ALA A 36 22.20 14.16 -8.90
N ALA A 37 22.11 12.97 -8.31
CA ALA A 37 21.77 12.84 -6.91
C ALA A 37 22.79 13.61 -6.06
N PRO A 38 22.37 14.35 -5.02
CA PRO A 38 23.28 15.05 -4.15
C PRO A 38 24.24 14.05 -3.48
N ALA A 39 25.53 14.29 -3.59
CA ALA A 39 26.57 13.53 -2.92
C ALA A 39 26.36 13.62 -1.40
N VAL A 40 26.29 12.45 -0.74
CA VAL A 40 26.27 12.37 0.73
C VAL A 40 27.62 12.82 1.25
N PRO A 41 27.71 13.80 2.19
CA PRO A 41 28.96 14.16 2.82
C PRO A 41 29.48 12.99 3.65
N ALA A 42 30.74 12.63 3.46
CA ALA A 42 31.47 11.70 4.31
C ALA A 42 31.90 12.42 5.59
N ASP A 43 30.95 12.78 6.45
CA ASP A 43 31.22 13.26 7.80
C ASP A 43 30.96 12.09 8.77
N GLY A 44 32.00 11.70 9.50
CA GLY A 44 32.02 10.58 10.44
C GLY A 44 31.12 10.78 11.68
N ARG A 45 29.86 11.12 11.46
CA ARG A 45 28.86 11.06 12.51
C ARG A 45 28.48 9.59 12.75
N PRO A 46 28.41 9.16 14.00
CA PRO A 46 27.85 7.84 14.29
C PRO A 46 26.44 7.78 13.67
N ALA A 47 26.13 6.66 13.03
CA ALA A 47 24.77 6.40 12.56
C ALA A 47 23.78 6.76 13.69
N PRO A 48 22.67 7.45 13.40
CA PRO A 48 21.68 7.73 14.43
C PRO A 48 21.30 6.43 15.09
N SER A 49 21.35 6.38 16.42
CA SER A 49 20.92 5.22 17.19
C SER A 49 19.53 4.86 16.69
N ARG A 50 19.38 3.61 16.25
CA ARG A 50 18.12 3.03 15.76
C ARG A 50 17.08 3.22 16.88
N ALA A 51 16.30 4.32 16.82
CA ALA A 51 15.08 4.38 17.61
C ALA A 51 14.22 3.23 17.07
N ALA A 52 13.97 2.23 17.90
CA ALA A 52 13.10 1.14 17.53
C ALA A 52 11.75 1.74 17.12
N LEU A 53 11.25 1.39 15.94
CA LEU A 53 9.89 1.73 15.56
C LEU A 53 8.96 1.11 16.60
N ALA A 54 7.93 1.85 16.99
CA ALA A 54 6.87 1.30 17.81
C ALA A 54 6.00 0.36 16.98
N ASN A 55 5.35 -0.58 17.64
CA ASN A 55 4.31 -1.39 17.01
C ASN A 55 3.23 -0.49 16.41
N PRO A 56 2.65 -0.85 15.24
CA PRO A 56 1.68 -0.02 14.57
C PRO A 56 0.39 0.11 15.38
N GLU A 57 -0.18 1.30 15.34
CA GLU A 57 -1.51 1.55 15.87
C GLU A 57 -2.57 0.82 15.04
N GLN A 58 -3.76 0.64 15.65
CA GLN A 58 -4.93 0.18 14.91
C GLN A 58 -5.34 1.22 13.87
N SER A 59 -5.62 0.77 12.66
CA SER A 59 -6.14 1.66 11.61
C SER A 59 -7.52 2.22 12.00
N THR A 60 -7.67 3.51 11.81
CA THR A 60 -8.95 4.22 11.86
C THR A 60 -9.44 4.63 10.47
N PHE A 61 -8.67 4.30 9.42
CA PHE A 61 -9.00 4.64 8.05
C PHE A 61 -10.20 3.83 7.53
N PHE A 62 -10.34 2.57 7.97
CA PHE A 62 -11.50 1.75 7.65
C PHE A 62 -12.46 1.65 8.84
N SER A 63 -13.74 1.95 8.60
CA SER A 63 -14.81 1.67 9.57
C SER A 63 -15.15 0.19 9.63
N THR A 64 -15.04 -0.50 8.48
CA THR A 64 -15.20 -1.95 8.39
C THR A 64 -14.24 -2.53 7.36
N ALA A 65 -13.73 -3.73 7.67
CA ALA A 65 -12.98 -4.58 6.77
C ALA A 65 -13.50 -6.01 6.93
N ALA A 66 -13.96 -6.64 5.86
CA ALA A 66 -14.57 -7.95 5.93
C ALA A 66 -14.26 -8.82 4.71
N VAL A 67 -13.95 -10.09 4.97
CA VAL A 67 -13.85 -11.13 3.94
C VAL A 67 -15.18 -11.87 3.87
N ASP A 68 -15.79 -11.87 2.69
CA ASP A 68 -17.05 -12.55 2.45
C ASP A 68 -16.82 -14.08 2.28
N PRO A 69 -17.29 -14.92 3.20
CA PRO A 69 -17.11 -16.36 3.11
C PRO A 69 -17.91 -17.00 1.97
N GLY A 70 -18.97 -16.34 1.50
CA GLY A 70 -19.84 -16.86 0.44
C GLY A 70 -19.37 -16.56 -0.98
N ALA A 71 -18.34 -15.72 -1.15
CA ALA A 71 -17.87 -15.27 -2.45
C ALA A 71 -16.46 -15.77 -2.78
N THR A 72 -16.21 -17.05 -2.59
CA THR A 72 -14.94 -17.68 -2.97
C THR A 72 -15.03 -18.19 -4.40
N VAL A 73 -14.03 -17.86 -5.23
CA VAL A 73 -13.91 -18.36 -6.60
C VAL A 73 -12.52 -18.94 -6.85
N GLY A 74 -12.47 -20.05 -7.53
CA GLY A 74 -11.21 -20.64 -8.02
C GLY A 74 -11.09 -20.51 -9.53
N ALA A 75 -9.93 -20.85 -10.07
CA ALA A 75 -9.78 -20.96 -11.51
C ALA A 75 -10.59 -22.17 -12.01
N PRO A 76 -11.38 -22.05 -13.09
CA PRO A 76 -12.34 -23.08 -13.51
C PRO A 76 -11.77 -24.45 -13.85
N ALA A 77 -10.49 -24.52 -14.20
CA ALA A 77 -9.83 -25.77 -14.58
C ALA A 77 -9.47 -26.69 -13.40
N ILE A 78 -9.90 -26.35 -12.17
CA ILE A 78 -9.38 -26.94 -10.94
C ILE A 78 -10.38 -27.91 -10.29
N GLY A 79 -11.27 -28.52 -11.06
CA GLY A 79 -12.25 -29.48 -10.52
C GLY A 79 -11.74 -30.89 -10.26
N ASP A 80 -10.42 -31.14 -10.24
CA ASP A 80 -9.86 -32.47 -10.30
C ASP A 80 -9.14 -32.98 -9.04
N ASN A 81 -9.28 -32.29 -7.91
CA ASN A 81 -8.61 -32.59 -6.63
C ASN A 81 -7.06 -32.60 -6.68
N LYS A 82 -6.44 -31.96 -7.65
CA LYS A 82 -5.00 -31.80 -7.71
C LYS A 82 -4.52 -30.68 -6.79
N GLU A 83 -3.35 -30.86 -6.23
CA GLU A 83 -2.63 -29.81 -5.50
C GLU A 83 -1.97 -28.85 -6.50
N HIS A 84 -2.63 -27.74 -6.82
CA HIS A 84 -2.12 -26.79 -7.82
C HIS A 84 -0.94 -25.98 -7.33
N GLY A 85 -0.75 -25.85 -6.02
CA GLY A 85 0.35 -25.13 -5.40
C GLY A 85 -0.08 -23.97 -4.51
N ASP A 86 0.92 -23.31 -3.95
CA ASP A 86 0.78 -22.25 -2.97
C ASP A 86 1.42 -20.93 -3.39
N LEU A 87 1.39 -19.94 -2.50
CA LEU A 87 2.01 -18.62 -2.57
C LEU A 87 1.36 -17.64 -3.55
N TRP A 88 1.30 -17.93 -4.81
CA TRP A 88 0.65 -17.19 -5.89
C TRP A 88 0.91 -15.67 -5.95
N PRO A 89 2.17 -15.16 -5.77
CA PRO A 89 2.47 -13.77 -6.07
C PRO A 89 2.16 -13.48 -7.53
N SER A 90 1.63 -12.29 -7.81
CA SER A 90 1.11 -11.98 -9.15
C SER A 90 1.36 -10.55 -9.58
N CYS A 91 1.22 -10.27 -10.89
CA CYS A 91 1.18 -8.94 -11.46
C CYS A 91 0.16 -8.86 -12.61
N TRP A 92 -0.39 -7.68 -12.84
CA TRP A 92 -1.29 -7.37 -13.96
C TRP A 92 -0.49 -6.80 -15.13
N SER A 93 -0.40 -7.57 -16.22
CA SER A 93 0.40 -7.24 -17.40
C SER A 93 -0.34 -6.36 -18.41
N ASP A 94 0.42 -5.74 -19.33
CA ASP A 94 -0.06 -4.91 -20.43
C ASP A 94 -1.08 -5.60 -21.34
N ASP A 95 -0.98 -6.93 -21.50
CA ASP A 95 -1.89 -7.78 -22.28
C ASP A 95 -3.20 -8.11 -21.57
N ASP A 96 -3.47 -7.45 -20.45
CA ASP A 96 -4.67 -7.58 -19.63
C ASP A 96 -4.85 -8.93 -18.92
N HIS A 97 -3.79 -9.73 -18.81
CA HIS A 97 -3.79 -10.94 -18.01
C HIS A 97 -3.07 -10.74 -16.67
N VAL A 98 -3.42 -11.56 -15.69
CA VAL A 98 -2.64 -11.68 -14.45
C VAL A 98 -1.64 -12.80 -14.65
N TYR A 99 -0.35 -12.52 -14.47
CA TYR A 99 0.68 -13.53 -14.38
C TYR A 99 0.97 -13.79 -12.92
N THR A 100 1.15 -15.05 -12.58
CA THR A 100 1.33 -15.47 -11.19
C THR A 100 2.31 -16.64 -11.11
N ALA A 101 3.04 -16.73 -10.02
CA ALA A 101 3.93 -17.85 -9.75
C ALA A 101 3.38 -18.68 -8.57
N TYR A 102 3.64 -19.97 -8.56
CA TYR A 102 3.22 -20.89 -7.50
C TYR A 102 4.39 -21.73 -7.00
N GLY A 103 4.28 -22.19 -5.76
CA GLY A 103 5.15 -23.20 -5.15
C GLY A 103 4.46 -24.54 -4.99
N ASP A 104 5.23 -25.60 -4.87
CA ASP A 104 4.82 -26.95 -4.44
C ASP A 104 3.53 -27.49 -5.07
N GLY A 105 3.43 -27.50 -6.38
CA GLY A 105 2.23 -28.00 -7.03
C GLY A 105 2.36 -28.31 -8.51
N VAL A 106 1.25 -28.72 -9.10
CA VAL A 106 1.15 -28.99 -10.55
C VAL A 106 0.78 -27.73 -11.36
N GLY A 107 0.40 -26.63 -10.69
CA GLY A 107 -0.15 -25.46 -11.36
C GLY A 107 -1.38 -25.81 -12.18
N PHE A 108 -1.40 -25.39 -13.44
CA PHE A 108 -2.42 -25.78 -14.43
C PHE A 108 -1.93 -26.86 -15.38
N GLY A 109 -0.93 -27.64 -14.96
CA GLY A 109 -0.38 -28.79 -15.67
C GLY A 109 -0.66 -30.10 -14.95
N ASP A 110 0.17 -31.12 -15.22
CA ASP A 110 0.02 -32.48 -14.68
C ASP A 110 1.22 -32.95 -13.86
N THR A 111 2.31 -32.14 -13.82
CA THR A 111 3.56 -32.52 -13.14
C THR A 111 3.84 -31.58 -12.00
N TRP A 112 4.15 -32.12 -10.83
CA TRP A 112 4.51 -31.37 -9.65
C TRP A 112 5.89 -30.70 -9.80
N HIS A 113 5.99 -29.43 -9.37
CA HIS A 113 7.21 -28.64 -9.31
C HIS A 113 7.27 -27.84 -8.02
N ASP A 114 8.48 -27.54 -7.56
CA ASP A 114 8.73 -26.66 -6.41
C ASP A 114 8.47 -25.19 -6.75
N ILE A 115 8.49 -24.82 -8.03
CA ILE A 115 8.11 -23.52 -8.56
C ILE A 115 7.52 -23.64 -9.96
N GLY A 116 6.51 -22.86 -10.27
CA GLY A 116 5.97 -22.69 -11.61
C GLY A 116 5.37 -21.31 -11.82
N VAL A 117 5.11 -20.98 -13.08
CA VAL A 117 4.47 -19.73 -13.49
C VAL A 117 3.26 -20.06 -14.33
N ALA A 118 2.19 -19.30 -14.12
CA ALA A 118 0.93 -19.43 -14.84
C ALA A 118 0.39 -18.06 -15.26
N ARG A 119 -0.51 -18.07 -16.24
CA ARG A 119 -1.33 -16.93 -16.64
C ARG A 119 -2.77 -17.17 -16.23
N ILE A 120 -3.38 -16.19 -15.58
CA ILE A 120 -4.80 -16.17 -15.24
C ILE A 120 -5.50 -15.18 -16.17
N SER A 121 -6.49 -15.66 -16.90
CA SER A 121 -7.32 -14.88 -17.81
C SER A 121 -8.73 -14.72 -17.25
N GLY A 122 -9.38 -13.59 -17.57
CA GLY A 122 -10.76 -13.33 -17.17
C GLY A 122 -10.89 -12.53 -15.88
N MET A 123 -12.11 -12.50 -15.36
CA MET A 123 -12.50 -11.84 -14.11
C MET A 123 -13.03 -12.88 -13.12
N PRO A 124 -13.07 -12.60 -11.82
CA PRO A 124 -13.68 -13.50 -10.84
C PRO A 124 -15.07 -13.95 -11.25
N GLY A 125 -15.29 -15.27 -11.25
CA GLY A 125 -16.50 -15.91 -11.79
C GLY A 125 -16.34 -16.49 -13.20
N ASN A 126 -15.30 -16.11 -13.96
CA ASN A 126 -14.98 -16.66 -15.28
C ASN A 126 -13.46 -16.67 -15.50
N LEU A 127 -12.72 -17.29 -14.59
CA LEU A 127 -11.27 -17.37 -14.65
C LEU A 127 -10.82 -18.63 -15.41
N THR A 128 -9.71 -18.50 -16.14
CA THR A 128 -9.00 -19.66 -16.73
C THR A 128 -7.52 -19.54 -16.44
N GLY A 129 -6.90 -20.64 -16.01
CA GLY A 129 -5.47 -20.76 -15.79
C GLY A 129 -4.76 -21.41 -16.98
N THR A 130 -3.55 -20.96 -17.28
CA THR A 130 -2.70 -21.53 -18.33
C THR A 130 -1.29 -21.67 -17.81
N GLN A 131 -0.76 -22.90 -17.80
CA GLN A 131 0.62 -23.19 -17.42
C GLN A 131 1.62 -22.50 -18.35
N LYS A 132 2.70 -21.94 -17.78
CA LYS A 132 3.82 -21.33 -18.50
C LYS A 132 5.11 -22.15 -18.28
N ALA A 133 6.06 -21.62 -17.51
CA ALA A 133 7.30 -22.30 -17.20
C ALA A 133 7.27 -22.96 -15.82
N THR A 134 8.14 -23.95 -15.60
CA THR A 134 8.25 -24.68 -14.33
C THR A 134 9.70 -25.03 -14.00
N GLY A 135 9.99 -25.19 -12.73
CA GLY A 135 11.28 -25.71 -12.25
C GLY A 135 12.50 -24.88 -12.73
N ASP A 136 13.52 -25.57 -13.25
CA ASP A 136 14.77 -24.97 -13.73
C ASP A 136 14.58 -23.96 -14.88
N ARG A 137 13.44 -23.98 -15.55
CA ARG A 137 13.10 -23.00 -16.59
C ARG A 137 12.65 -21.66 -16.02
N VAL A 138 12.27 -21.59 -14.74
CA VAL A 138 11.91 -20.36 -14.05
C VAL A 138 13.10 -19.76 -13.32
N GLY A 139 13.76 -20.51 -12.47
CA GLY A 139 14.88 -20.05 -11.67
C GLY A 139 15.78 -21.21 -11.22
N ARG A 140 16.86 -20.89 -10.53
CA ARG A 140 17.78 -21.89 -9.96
C ARG A 140 17.70 -21.89 -8.44
N ILE A 141 18.14 -22.99 -7.82
CA ILE A 141 18.53 -23.05 -6.42
C ILE A 141 19.97 -22.60 -6.34
N TRP A 142 20.30 -21.69 -5.45
CA TRP A 142 21.66 -21.17 -5.25
C TRP A 142 22.46 -22.02 -4.30
N GLY A 143 21.80 -22.54 -3.24
CA GLY A 143 22.37 -23.49 -2.31
C GLY A 143 22.39 -24.92 -2.84
N ASP A 144 22.52 -25.88 -1.92
CA ASP A 144 22.44 -27.30 -2.23
C ASP A 144 20.98 -27.70 -2.54
N PRO A 145 20.67 -28.19 -3.75
CA PRO A 145 19.31 -28.62 -4.11
C PRO A 145 18.76 -29.76 -3.23
N ALA A 146 19.62 -30.49 -2.52
CA ALA A 146 19.16 -31.48 -1.53
C ALA A 146 18.60 -30.82 -0.25
N GLN A 147 18.97 -29.57 0.03
CA GLN A 147 18.61 -28.84 1.24
C GLN A 147 17.60 -27.71 1.00
N TYR A 148 17.43 -27.24 -0.22
CA TYR A 148 16.59 -26.09 -0.54
C TYR A 148 15.57 -26.36 -1.65
N TYR A 149 14.44 -25.64 -1.59
CA TYR A 149 13.46 -25.44 -2.66
C TYR A 149 13.60 -24.05 -3.25
N ARG A 150 13.16 -23.87 -4.50
CA ARG A 150 12.88 -22.55 -5.05
C ARG A 150 11.47 -22.15 -4.69
N LYS A 151 11.30 -20.94 -4.17
CA LYS A 151 9.97 -20.42 -3.85
C LYS A 151 9.76 -19.03 -4.44
N PRO A 152 8.60 -18.77 -5.06
CA PRO A 152 8.25 -17.44 -5.52
C PRO A 152 7.86 -16.54 -4.34
N THR A 153 8.32 -15.28 -4.31
CA THR A 153 8.01 -14.37 -3.21
C THR A 153 7.32 -13.09 -3.65
N GLY A 154 7.55 -12.62 -4.88
CA GLY A 154 6.92 -11.41 -5.40
C GLY A 154 7.02 -11.35 -6.91
N MET A 155 6.05 -10.70 -7.55
CA MET A 155 6.02 -10.54 -9.00
C MET A 155 5.62 -9.11 -9.37
N VAL A 156 6.23 -8.56 -10.42
CA VAL A 156 5.87 -7.25 -10.99
C VAL A 156 5.94 -7.31 -12.52
N CYS A 157 5.00 -6.62 -13.17
CA CYS A 157 4.96 -6.43 -14.61
C CYS A 157 5.36 -4.98 -14.92
N VAL A 158 6.32 -4.77 -15.82
CA VAL A 158 6.84 -3.45 -16.18
C VAL A 158 7.22 -3.42 -17.64
N ASP A 159 6.73 -2.47 -18.40
CA ASP A 159 7.01 -2.29 -19.84
C ASP A 159 6.79 -3.56 -20.67
N GLY A 160 5.76 -4.33 -20.32
CA GLY A 160 5.41 -5.61 -20.95
C GLY A 160 6.25 -6.81 -20.51
N ASP A 161 7.31 -6.61 -19.75
CA ASP A 161 8.15 -7.66 -19.19
C ASP A 161 7.66 -8.14 -17.82
N LEU A 162 7.96 -9.38 -17.48
CA LEU A 162 7.63 -9.97 -16.18
C LEU A 162 8.89 -10.13 -15.34
N TYR A 163 8.83 -9.75 -14.09
CA TYR A 163 9.89 -9.95 -13.10
C TYR A 163 9.34 -10.76 -11.93
N LEU A 164 10.09 -11.77 -11.51
CA LEU A 164 9.73 -12.67 -10.42
C LEU A 164 10.89 -12.81 -9.45
N ALA A 165 10.62 -12.56 -8.17
CA ALA A 165 11.56 -12.84 -7.10
C ALA A 165 11.47 -14.30 -6.70
N VAL A 166 12.61 -14.98 -6.66
CA VAL A 166 12.76 -16.39 -6.32
C VAL A 166 13.76 -16.52 -5.19
N GLN A 167 13.34 -17.10 -4.07
CA GLN A 167 14.20 -17.40 -2.92
C GLN A 167 14.55 -18.89 -2.84
N ASP A 168 15.70 -19.18 -2.23
CA ASP A 168 15.97 -20.50 -1.67
C ASP A 168 15.26 -20.62 -0.34
N LEU A 169 14.47 -21.68 -0.14
CA LEU A 169 13.81 -21.98 1.12
C LEU A 169 14.21 -23.38 1.61
N LYS A 170 14.62 -23.48 2.86
CA LYS A 170 15.13 -24.72 3.45
C LYS A 170 14.08 -25.81 3.44
N ARG A 171 14.48 -27.00 2.99
CA ARG A 171 13.63 -28.19 2.99
C ARG A 171 13.37 -28.67 4.43
N GLY A 172 12.20 -29.22 4.63
CA GLY A 172 11.80 -29.85 5.90
C GLY A 172 11.23 -28.85 6.90
N THR A 173 11.99 -27.85 7.30
CA THR A 173 11.54 -26.83 8.26
C THR A 173 10.77 -25.70 7.60
N LEU A 174 11.13 -25.33 6.37
CA LEU A 174 10.51 -24.26 5.56
C LEU A 174 10.57 -22.88 6.26
N ASP A 175 11.68 -22.59 6.91
CA ASP A 175 11.87 -21.44 7.80
C ASP A 175 13.06 -20.55 7.46
N HIS A 176 14.03 -21.05 6.70
CA HIS A 176 15.29 -20.37 6.43
C HIS A 176 15.42 -20.02 4.95
N ALA A 177 15.57 -18.73 4.67
CA ALA A 177 15.69 -18.18 3.32
C ALA A 177 17.04 -17.44 3.14
N PRO A 178 18.14 -18.14 2.84
CA PRO A 178 19.49 -17.55 2.84
C PRO A 178 19.75 -16.64 1.65
N SER A 179 19.07 -16.83 0.52
CA SER A 179 19.32 -16.09 -0.72
C SER A 179 18.09 -15.93 -1.58
N ALA A 180 18.10 -14.87 -2.41
CA ALA A 180 17.08 -14.63 -3.43
C ALA A 180 17.67 -13.93 -4.66
N THR A 181 16.99 -14.09 -5.80
CA THR A 181 17.30 -13.37 -7.03
C THR A 181 16.01 -12.97 -7.75
N ILE A 182 16.15 -12.08 -8.74
CA ILE A 182 15.04 -11.67 -9.59
C ILE A 182 15.28 -12.21 -10.99
N VAL A 183 14.35 -13.02 -11.48
CA VAL A 183 14.35 -13.54 -12.85
C VAL A 183 13.41 -12.68 -13.71
N LYS A 184 13.72 -12.58 -15.01
CA LYS A 184 12.99 -11.75 -15.98
C LYS A 184 12.52 -12.60 -17.15
N SER A 185 11.32 -12.35 -17.61
CA SER A 185 10.76 -12.89 -18.86
C SER A 185 10.29 -11.75 -19.77
N THR A 186 10.70 -11.79 -21.03
CA THR A 186 10.28 -10.85 -22.09
C THR A 186 9.27 -11.48 -23.06
N ASP A 187 8.85 -12.72 -22.80
CA ASP A 187 7.95 -13.52 -23.65
C ASP A 187 6.73 -14.06 -22.89
N LYS A 188 6.24 -13.25 -21.96
CA LYS A 188 5.03 -13.55 -21.19
C LYS A 188 5.12 -14.87 -20.40
N GLY A 189 6.25 -15.09 -19.77
CA GLY A 189 6.49 -16.19 -18.85
C GLY A 189 6.90 -17.52 -19.49
N ALA A 190 7.18 -17.56 -20.80
CA ALA A 190 7.59 -18.79 -21.46
C ALA A 190 9.06 -19.13 -21.16
N THR A 191 9.95 -18.11 -21.15
CA THR A 191 11.36 -18.26 -20.78
C THR A 191 11.79 -17.22 -19.76
N TRP A 192 12.81 -17.55 -18.95
CA TRP A 192 13.27 -16.71 -17.85
C TRP A 192 14.79 -16.60 -17.85
N THR A 193 15.28 -15.40 -17.54
CA THR A 193 16.71 -15.07 -17.48
C THR A 193 17.07 -14.39 -16.16
N SER A 194 18.28 -14.66 -15.66
CA SER A 194 18.88 -13.99 -14.51
C SER A 194 20.40 -14.08 -14.58
N ASP A 195 21.11 -13.27 -13.81
CA ASP A 195 22.50 -13.58 -13.49
C ASP A 195 22.55 -14.96 -12.84
N ARG A 196 23.50 -15.76 -13.27
CA ARG A 196 23.69 -17.14 -12.77
C ARG A 196 24.98 -17.30 -11.97
N THR A 197 25.67 -16.23 -11.70
CA THR A 197 26.96 -16.25 -10.97
C THR A 197 26.77 -16.06 -9.48
N THR A 198 25.91 -15.10 -9.08
CA THR A 198 25.63 -14.78 -7.69
C THR A 198 24.14 -14.48 -7.50
N PRO A 199 23.54 -14.78 -6.31
CA PRO A 199 22.20 -14.30 -5.99
C PRO A 199 22.23 -12.78 -5.83
N MET A 200 21.11 -12.12 -6.11
CA MET A 200 21.00 -10.66 -5.93
C MET A 200 20.98 -10.27 -4.45
N PHE A 201 20.39 -11.09 -3.61
CA PHE A 201 20.29 -10.93 -2.17
C PHE A 201 20.83 -12.18 -1.48
N SER A 202 21.61 -12.00 -0.43
CA SER A 202 22.28 -13.07 0.33
C SER A 202 22.35 -12.71 1.81
N ASP A 203 22.98 -13.57 2.58
CA ASP A 203 23.19 -13.37 4.02
C ASP A 203 21.89 -13.15 4.79
N GLU A 204 20.79 -13.78 4.34
CA GLU A 204 19.48 -13.72 4.95
C GLU A 204 18.87 -12.29 4.99
N LYS A 205 19.40 -11.37 4.19
CA LYS A 205 18.99 -9.98 4.15
C LYS A 205 18.11 -9.69 2.94
N PHE A 206 16.87 -9.27 3.18
CA PHE A 206 15.93 -8.91 2.13
C PHE A 206 15.65 -10.06 1.15
N THR A 207 15.66 -11.29 1.64
CA THR A 207 15.58 -12.50 0.81
C THR A 207 14.14 -12.92 0.50
N THR A 208 13.15 -12.51 1.28
CA THR A 208 11.73 -12.63 0.91
C THR A 208 11.27 -11.33 0.28
N VAL A 209 11.43 -11.21 -1.04
CA VAL A 209 11.15 -9.98 -1.80
C VAL A 209 9.71 -9.96 -2.29
N MET A 210 8.96 -8.92 -1.94
CA MET A 210 7.57 -8.69 -2.35
C MET A 210 7.50 -7.36 -3.12
N PHE A 211 7.20 -7.40 -4.41
CA PHE A 211 7.03 -6.18 -5.19
C PHE A 211 5.73 -5.45 -4.83
N LEU A 212 5.77 -4.13 -4.86
CA LEU A 212 4.59 -3.29 -4.77
C LEU A 212 3.85 -3.28 -6.12
N ASP A 213 2.60 -3.75 -6.11
CA ASP A 213 1.72 -3.72 -7.28
C ASP A 213 1.11 -2.31 -7.45
N HIS A 214 1.60 -1.55 -8.40
CA HIS A 214 1.09 -0.24 -8.80
C HIS A 214 0.10 -0.30 -9.99
N GLY A 215 -0.65 -1.39 -10.12
CA GLY A 215 -1.65 -1.57 -11.17
C GLY A 215 -1.09 -2.14 -12.47
N LYS A 216 -1.90 -2.05 -13.52
CA LYS A 216 -1.57 -2.63 -14.81
C LYS A 216 -0.20 -2.16 -15.30
N ASP A 217 0.69 -3.12 -15.52
CA ASP A 217 2.05 -2.87 -16.02
C ASP A 217 2.82 -1.78 -15.24
N ASN A 218 2.58 -1.73 -13.91
CA ASN A 218 3.14 -0.75 -12.98
C ASN A 218 2.80 0.73 -13.30
N ALA A 219 1.74 0.97 -14.07
CA ALA A 219 1.41 2.28 -14.65
C ALA A 219 1.08 3.38 -13.62
N ASN A 220 0.75 3.04 -12.38
CA ASN A 220 0.47 4.00 -11.32
C ASN A 220 1.71 4.30 -10.45
N SER A 221 2.91 3.83 -10.82
CA SER A 221 4.14 4.22 -10.14
C SER A 221 4.39 5.73 -10.33
N PRO A 222 4.60 6.49 -9.24
CA PRO A 222 4.60 7.95 -9.32
C PRO A 222 5.91 8.55 -9.87
N ASP A 223 7.00 7.80 -9.88
CA ASP A 223 8.36 8.35 -10.05
C ASP A 223 9.30 7.49 -10.92
N GLY A 224 8.77 6.52 -11.67
CA GLY A 224 9.57 5.65 -12.55
C GLY A 224 10.42 4.61 -11.81
N TYR A 225 10.19 4.41 -10.50
CA TYR A 225 10.78 3.34 -9.72
C TYR A 225 9.82 2.16 -9.56
N VAL A 226 10.37 0.98 -9.46
CA VAL A 226 9.70 -0.18 -8.91
C VAL A 226 10.06 -0.27 -7.44
N TYR A 227 9.06 -0.40 -6.59
CA TYR A 227 9.22 -0.55 -5.16
C TYR A 227 9.10 -2.03 -4.77
N ALA A 228 9.87 -2.45 -3.79
CA ALA A 228 9.81 -3.80 -3.24
C ALA A 228 9.97 -3.77 -1.73
N TYR A 229 9.23 -4.63 -1.07
CA TYR A 229 9.38 -4.90 0.36
C TYR A 229 10.16 -6.18 0.57
N GLY A 230 10.78 -6.34 1.73
CA GLY A 230 11.56 -7.54 2.03
C GLY A 230 11.54 -7.89 3.51
N LEU A 231 11.57 -9.19 3.76
CA LEU A 231 11.81 -9.77 5.08
C LEU A 231 13.21 -10.36 5.12
N ASP A 232 13.78 -10.40 6.32
CA ASP A 232 15.07 -11.04 6.60
C ASP A 232 14.85 -12.45 7.19
N HIS A 233 15.81 -13.34 7.02
CA HIS A 233 15.90 -14.68 7.61
C HIS A 233 14.78 -15.62 7.20
N ASN A 234 13.55 -15.30 7.53
CA ASN A 234 12.38 -16.13 7.44
C ASN A 234 11.23 -15.41 6.71
N TRP A 235 10.32 -16.14 6.12
CA TRP A 235 9.21 -15.60 5.35
C TRP A 235 7.89 -15.57 6.11
N ARG A 236 7.81 -16.26 7.24
CA ARG A 236 6.62 -16.36 8.10
C ARG A 236 6.97 -16.87 9.49
N ASP A 237 5.97 -16.94 10.35
CA ASP A 237 6.04 -17.71 11.59
C ASP A 237 6.29 -19.19 11.33
N THR A 238 7.28 -19.78 11.97
CA THR A 238 7.64 -21.19 11.83
C THR A 238 7.89 -21.87 13.18
N PHE A 239 8.17 -23.18 13.14
CA PHE A 239 8.36 -23.98 14.34
C PHE A 239 9.82 -24.11 14.76
N ASP A 240 10.73 -23.49 14.07
CA ASP A 240 12.17 -23.61 14.26
C ASP A 240 12.82 -22.40 14.94
N PRO A 241 14.07 -22.50 15.38
CA PRO A 241 14.78 -21.42 16.07
C PRO A 241 15.16 -20.23 15.19
N ASP A 242 14.94 -20.29 13.88
CA ASP A 242 15.17 -19.14 13.02
C ASP A 242 14.25 -17.97 13.40
N PRO A 243 14.76 -16.74 13.43
CA PRO A 243 13.96 -15.59 13.83
C PRO A 243 12.73 -15.41 12.93
N ASP A 244 11.56 -15.33 13.55
CA ASP A 244 10.35 -14.91 12.84
C ASP A 244 10.46 -13.45 12.43
N PRO A 245 9.87 -13.05 11.29
CA PRO A 245 9.94 -11.69 10.83
C PRO A 245 9.15 -10.74 11.74
N VAL A 246 9.81 -9.68 12.16
CA VAL A 246 9.22 -8.57 12.94
C VAL A 246 9.47 -7.22 12.29
N ASP A 247 10.30 -7.16 11.27
CA ASP A 247 10.65 -5.96 10.52
C ASP A 247 10.34 -6.14 9.02
N LEU A 248 9.62 -5.18 8.45
CA LEU A 248 9.43 -5.07 7.00
C LEU A 248 10.31 -3.94 6.46
N TYR A 249 11.16 -4.25 5.51
CA TYR A 249 12.06 -3.30 4.85
C TYR A 249 11.51 -2.88 3.50
N LEU A 250 11.91 -1.70 3.04
CA LEU A 250 11.52 -1.16 1.73
C LEU A 250 12.77 -0.85 0.90
N ALA A 251 12.70 -1.20 -0.37
CA ALA A 251 13.68 -0.82 -1.39
C ALA A 251 12.97 -0.26 -2.62
N ARG A 252 13.74 0.44 -3.46
CA ARG A 252 13.30 0.84 -4.79
C ARG A 252 14.43 0.66 -5.81
N VAL A 253 14.05 0.50 -7.06
CA VAL A 253 14.97 0.34 -8.16
C VAL A 253 14.43 1.05 -9.41
N PRO A 254 15.24 1.71 -10.26
CA PRO A 254 14.74 2.24 -11.53
C PRO A 254 14.07 1.12 -12.34
N ALA A 255 12.90 1.38 -12.91
CA ALA A 255 12.12 0.40 -13.68
C ALA A 255 12.91 -0.26 -14.80
N THR A 256 13.90 0.45 -15.36
CA THR A 256 14.79 -0.04 -16.42
C THR A 256 15.93 -0.94 -15.93
N SER A 257 16.13 -1.12 -14.62
CA SER A 257 17.35 -1.75 -14.05
C SER A 257 17.04 -2.77 -12.95
N ILE A 258 15.85 -3.39 -12.95
CA ILE A 258 15.36 -4.25 -11.87
C ILE A 258 16.31 -5.41 -11.55
N GLN A 259 16.99 -5.98 -12.55
CA GLN A 259 17.96 -7.06 -12.36
C GLN A 259 19.39 -6.59 -12.01
N ASP A 260 19.65 -5.28 -12.02
CA ASP A 260 20.94 -4.73 -11.60
C ASP A 260 20.93 -4.40 -10.11
N ARG A 261 21.48 -5.32 -9.28
CA ARG A 261 21.55 -5.16 -7.83
C ARG A 261 22.24 -3.85 -7.39
N SER A 262 23.18 -3.33 -8.19
CA SER A 262 23.92 -2.12 -7.85
C SER A 262 23.09 -0.84 -7.90
N THR A 263 21.94 -0.87 -8.61
CA THR A 263 21.02 0.27 -8.74
C THR A 263 19.93 0.30 -7.66
N TRP A 264 19.82 -0.74 -6.85
CA TRP A 264 18.85 -0.81 -5.77
C TRP A 264 19.19 0.15 -4.64
N GLN A 265 18.16 0.83 -4.16
CA GLN A 265 18.22 1.77 -3.05
C GLN A 265 17.29 1.28 -1.95
N PHE A 266 17.78 1.26 -0.71
CA PHE A 266 17.03 0.86 0.46
C PHE A 266 16.58 2.08 1.26
N TYR A 267 15.42 1.99 1.86
CA TYR A 267 14.91 3.04 2.73
C TYR A 267 15.82 3.21 3.95
N ALA A 268 16.20 4.46 4.22
CA ALA A 268 17.11 4.86 5.30
C ALA A 268 16.48 5.89 6.24
N GLY A 269 15.14 5.83 6.40
CA GLY A 269 14.37 6.78 7.20
C GLY A 269 13.84 7.95 6.38
N ASP A 270 13.16 8.86 7.04
CA ASP A 270 12.65 10.09 6.45
C ASP A 270 13.12 11.35 7.18
N SER A 271 12.89 12.49 6.55
CA SER A 271 13.09 13.80 7.16
C SER A 271 11.95 14.70 6.70
N GLY A 272 11.03 15.02 7.62
CA GLY A 272 9.85 15.84 7.33
C GLY A 272 8.92 15.22 6.27
N GLY A 273 8.75 13.88 6.31
CA GLY A 273 7.92 13.13 5.36
C GLY A 273 8.60 12.78 4.04
N THR A 274 9.84 13.25 3.79
CA THR A 274 10.62 12.89 2.60
C THR A 274 11.51 11.70 2.87
N ALA A 275 11.29 10.60 2.13
CA ALA A 275 12.07 9.38 2.26
C ALA A 275 13.54 9.58 1.85
N ARG A 276 14.45 9.03 2.65
CA ARG A 276 15.89 8.95 2.35
C ARG A 276 16.26 7.55 1.91
N TRP A 277 17.22 7.46 1.00
CA TRP A 277 17.61 6.22 0.36
C TRP A 277 19.12 6.00 0.47
N THR A 278 19.53 4.74 0.56
CA THR A 278 20.94 4.30 0.58
C THR A 278 21.13 3.11 -0.35
N SER A 279 22.31 3.02 -0.98
CA SER A 279 22.70 1.84 -1.76
C SER A 279 23.14 0.66 -0.88
N SER A 280 23.49 0.93 0.39
CA SER A 280 23.92 -0.12 1.33
C SER A 280 22.71 -0.79 1.98
N ILE A 281 22.60 -2.10 1.80
CA ILE A 281 21.58 -2.92 2.45
C ILE A 281 21.73 -2.93 3.99
N ASP A 282 22.95 -2.72 4.50
CA ASP A 282 23.23 -2.73 5.94
C ASP A 282 22.81 -1.43 6.65
N LEU A 283 22.58 -0.37 5.89
CA LEU A 283 22.13 0.93 6.40
C LEU A 283 20.61 1.13 6.27
N ARG A 284 19.89 0.11 5.78
CA ARG A 284 18.44 0.17 5.70
C ARG A 284 17.81 0.21 7.09
N VAL A 285 16.65 0.85 7.17
CA VAL A 285 15.80 0.80 8.36
C VAL A 285 14.42 0.25 7.98
N PRO A 286 13.73 -0.44 8.89
CA PRO A 286 12.39 -0.95 8.60
C PRO A 286 11.40 0.20 8.37
N VAL A 287 10.40 -0.03 7.53
CA VAL A 287 9.24 0.85 7.33
C VAL A 287 8.07 0.44 8.22
N LEU A 288 8.05 -0.79 8.68
CA LEU A 288 7.08 -1.36 9.62
C LEU A 288 7.84 -2.29 10.58
N HIS A 289 7.57 -2.15 11.87
CA HIS A 289 8.02 -3.06 12.91
C HIS A 289 6.80 -3.54 13.68
N ASP A 290 6.63 -4.85 13.82
CA ASP A 290 5.56 -5.42 14.63
C ASP A 290 6.05 -6.69 15.33
N ASP A 291 6.40 -6.58 16.60
CA ASP A 291 6.84 -7.67 17.44
C ASP A 291 5.71 -8.29 18.28
N ARG A 292 4.47 -7.80 18.06
CA ARG A 292 3.30 -8.40 18.72
C ARG A 292 3.12 -9.84 18.26
N ARG A 293 2.49 -10.62 19.13
CA ARG A 293 2.17 -12.02 18.88
C ARG A 293 0.68 -12.25 19.05
N ILE A 294 0.09 -13.01 18.13
CA ILE A 294 -1.31 -13.43 18.18
C ILE A 294 -1.41 -14.73 18.97
N TYR A 295 -2.52 -14.92 19.66
CA TYR A 295 -2.83 -16.11 20.47
C TYR A 295 -1.78 -16.39 21.54
N ARG A 296 -1.20 -15.34 22.11
CA ARG A 296 -0.22 -15.43 23.19
C ARG A 296 -0.78 -16.24 24.38
N ASN A 297 0.03 -17.16 24.89
CA ASN A 297 -0.32 -18.05 26.00
C ASN A 297 -1.51 -18.98 25.74
N VAL A 298 -1.88 -19.18 24.50
CA VAL A 298 -2.94 -20.10 24.11
C VAL A 298 -2.30 -21.37 23.58
N GLY A 299 -1.97 -22.32 24.43
CA GLY A 299 -1.23 -23.49 24.03
C GLY A 299 -1.80 -24.81 24.45
N THR A 300 -1.60 -25.84 23.64
CA THR A 300 -1.63 -27.22 24.08
C THR A 300 -0.31 -27.50 24.82
N PRO A 301 -0.28 -28.21 25.96
CA PRO A 301 0.96 -28.57 26.60
C PRO A 301 1.99 -29.14 25.62
N GLY A 302 3.15 -28.51 25.49
CA GLY A 302 4.23 -28.89 24.58
C GLY A 302 4.20 -28.25 23.18
N ARG A 303 3.23 -27.38 22.86
CA ARG A 303 3.13 -26.65 21.58
C ARG A 303 2.59 -25.24 21.78
N VAL A 304 3.18 -24.48 22.66
CA VAL A 304 2.82 -23.07 22.80
C VAL A 304 3.47 -22.30 21.66
N ARG A 305 2.66 -21.68 20.83
CA ARG A 305 3.17 -20.75 19.83
C ARG A 305 2.32 -19.52 19.74
N ASP A 306 3.01 -18.47 20.00
CA ASP A 306 2.62 -17.13 19.67
C ASP A 306 2.92 -16.92 18.18
N LEU A 307 1.92 -16.60 17.39
CA LEU A 307 2.08 -16.38 15.95
C LEU A 307 2.58 -14.96 15.68
N SER A 308 3.57 -14.81 14.80
CA SER A 308 4.08 -13.50 14.39
C SER A 308 3.07 -12.74 13.53
N MET A 309 3.14 -11.40 13.59
CA MET A 309 2.25 -10.51 12.85
C MET A 309 2.66 -10.34 11.39
N LEU A 310 3.94 -10.51 11.06
CA LEU A 310 4.47 -10.29 9.72
C LEU A 310 4.76 -11.61 9.01
N SER A 311 4.41 -11.68 7.73
CA SER A 311 4.64 -12.84 6.86
C SER A 311 4.78 -12.39 5.40
N GLN A 312 5.32 -13.25 4.55
CA GLN A 312 5.26 -13.06 3.10
C GLN A 312 3.80 -12.92 2.65
N GLY A 313 3.51 -11.81 2.02
CA GLY A 313 2.19 -11.50 1.45
C GLY A 313 2.34 -10.72 0.16
N GLY A 314 1.47 -9.75 -0.06
CA GLY A 314 1.58 -8.80 -1.15
C GLY A 314 1.43 -7.37 -0.66
N VAL A 315 1.95 -6.44 -1.44
CA VAL A 315 1.68 -5.02 -1.22
C VAL A 315 1.08 -4.44 -2.49
N VAL A 316 -0.06 -3.77 -2.38
CA VAL A 316 -0.75 -3.16 -3.52
C VAL A 316 -1.10 -1.71 -3.23
N TYR A 317 -1.00 -0.87 -4.24
CA TYR A 317 -1.52 0.49 -4.21
C TYR A 317 -2.98 0.52 -4.68
N ASN A 318 -3.88 0.79 -3.75
CA ASN A 318 -5.28 1.05 -4.06
C ASN A 318 -5.45 2.53 -4.44
N LYS A 319 -5.41 2.79 -5.74
CA LYS A 319 -5.44 4.15 -6.30
C LYS A 319 -6.70 4.94 -5.92
N ALA A 320 -7.85 4.28 -5.87
CA ALA A 320 -9.11 4.97 -5.58
C ALA A 320 -9.20 5.43 -4.12
N LEU A 321 -8.61 4.67 -3.21
CA LEU A 321 -8.54 5.01 -1.79
C LEU A 321 -7.30 5.83 -1.42
N ASP A 322 -6.34 5.96 -2.36
CA ASP A 322 -5.02 6.55 -2.11
C ASP A 322 -4.33 5.90 -0.90
N ARG A 323 -4.26 4.56 -0.92
CA ARG A 323 -3.70 3.76 0.18
C ARG A 323 -2.88 2.60 -0.34
N TYR A 324 -1.80 2.32 0.37
CA TYR A 324 -0.98 1.13 0.24
C TYR A 324 -1.50 0.09 1.22
N LEU A 325 -1.70 -1.14 0.76
CA LEU A 325 -2.21 -2.25 1.56
C LEU A 325 -1.17 -3.36 1.56
N TYR A 326 -0.69 -3.75 2.75
CA TYR A 326 0.14 -4.93 2.93
C TYR A 326 -0.69 -6.05 3.54
N THR A 327 -0.70 -7.22 2.88
CA THR A 327 -1.54 -8.36 3.24
C THR A 327 -0.74 -9.42 3.97
N SER A 328 -0.39 -9.18 5.21
CA SER A 328 0.21 -10.18 6.08
C SER A 328 -0.84 -11.16 6.62
N TRP A 329 -0.39 -12.28 7.18
CA TRP A 329 -1.27 -13.36 7.59
C TRP A 329 -0.63 -14.27 8.63
N THR A 330 -1.48 -14.98 9.36
CA THR A 330 -1.19 -16.27 9.96
C THR A 330 -2.02 -17.35 9.27
N GLU A 331 -1.81 -18.61 9.53
CA GLU A 331 -2.67 -19.65 8.95
C GLU A 331 -4.13 -19.59 9.47
N TYR A 332 -4.42 -18.69 10.42
CA TYR A 332 -5.70 -18.56 11.12
C TYR A 332 -6.30 -17.16 11.05
N THR A 333 -5.52 -16.15 10.62
CA THR A 333 -5.97 -14.76 10.55
C THR A 333 -5.38 -14.05 9.34
N PHE A 334 -6.05 -12.98 8.91
CA PHE A 334 -5.49 -11.97 8.02
C PHE A 334 -5.09 -10.75 8.85
N GLU A 335 -3.78 -10.46 8.90
CA GLU A 335 -3.20 -9.34 9.63
C GLU A 335 -2.71 -8.30 8.62
N PHE A 336 -3.59 -7.39 8.26
CA PHE A 336 -3.33 -6.43 7.19
C PHE A 336 -2.87 -5.09 7.75
N TYR A 337 -2.17 -4.34 6.91
CA TYR A 337 -1.72 -2.99 7.22
C TYR A 337 -2.06 -2.05 6.08
N GLU A 338 -2.39 -0.80 6.42
CA GLU A 338 -2.60 0.27 5.46
C GLU A 338 -1.66 1.44 5.75
N ALA A 339 -1.28 2.18 4.70
CA ALA A 339 -0.44 3.36 4.82
C ALA A 339 -0.75 4.39 3.73
N PRO A 340 -0.53 5.70 4.01
CA PRO A 340 -0.69 6.77 3.01
C PRO A 340 0.52 6.87 2.05
N THR A 341 1.66 6.31 2.40
CA THR A 341 2.88 6.29 1.57
C THR A 341 3.54 4.92 1.61
N PRO A 342 4.41 4.57 0.64
CA PRO A 342 5.11 3.28 0.66
C PRO A 342 5.96 3.04 1.92
N TRP A 343 6.41 4.09 2.58
CA TRP A 343 7.20 4.02 3.81
C TRP A 343 6.39 4.26 5.09
N GLY A 344 5.05 4.31 5.00
CA GLY A 344 4.19 4.44 6.17
C GLY A 344 3.70 5.89 6.41
N PRO A 345 3.25 6.21 7.65
CA PRO A 345 3.15 5.27 8.77
C PRO A 345 2.13 4.16 8.52
N TRP A 346 2.55 2.92 8.76
CA TRP A 346 1.69 1.76 8.62
C TRP A 346 0.78 1.61 9.84
N LYS A 347 -0.49 1.29 9.61
CA LYS A 347 -1.49 1.00 10.66
C LYS A 347 -2.13 -0.35 10.42
N HIS A 348 -2.37 -1.09 11.48
CA HIS A 348 -2.83 -2.46 11.47
C HIS A 348 -4.36 -2.55 11.43
N PHE A 349 -4.90 -3.56 10.72
CA PHE A 349 -6.30 -3.98 10.82
C PHE A 349 -6.44 -5.47 10.50
N THR A 350 -7.47 -6.11 11.06
CA THR A 350 -7.71 -7.56 10.91
C THR A 350 -9.02 -7.77 10.15
N PRO A 351 -9.00 -8.00 8.82
CA PRO A 351 -10.22 -8.24 8.05
C PRO A 351 -10.92 -9.54 8.43
N LYS A 352 -10.19 -10.53 8.90
CA LYS A 352 -10.72 -11.82 9.25
C LYS A 352 -9.87 -12.56 10.29
N ASP A 353 -10.50 -12.96 11.37
CA ASP A 353 -10.07 -14.04 12.24
C ASP A 353 -10.95 -15.26 11.92
N PHE A 354 -10.33 -16.36 11.49
CA PHE A 354 -11.06 -17.59 11.19
C PHE A 354 -11.36 -18.41 12.44
N GLY A 355 -10.75 -18.07 13.57
CA GLY A 355 -10.81 -18.88 14.80
C GLY A 355 -10.11 -20.23 14.64
N GLY A 356 -10.36 -21.11 15.53
CA GLY A 356 -9.89 -22.51 15.45
C GLY A 356 -8.56 -22.80 16.12
N TYR A 357 -7.56 -21.96 16.01
CA TYR A 357 -6.29 -22.13 16.71
C TYR A 357 -6.40 -21.68 18.17
N PRO A 358 -5.88 -22.44 19.14
CA PRO A 358 -5.30 -23.79 19.04
C PRO A 358 -6.34 -24.90 19.18
N TRP A 359 -7.64 -24.58 19.09
CA TRP A 359 -8.73 -25.44 19.52
C TRP A 359 -9.00 -26.61 18.57
N THR A 360 -8.84 -26.38 17.27
CA THR A 360 -9.29 -27.35 16.28
C THR A 360 -8.20 -27.90 15.36
N HIS A 361 -6.99 -27.35 15.34
CA HIS A 361 -5.95 -27.63 14.35
C HIS A 361 -6.40 -27.42 12.89
N THR A 362 -7.55 -26.79 12.66
CA THR A 362 -8.10 -26.58 11.33
C THR A 362 -7.65 -25.22 10.81
N LYS A 363 -6.83 -25.24 9.78
CA LYS A 363 -6.40 -24.03 9.08
C LYS A 363 -7.51 -23.56 8.13
N HIS A 364 -7.74 -22.26 8.04
CA HIS A 364 -8.88 -21.72 7.31
C HIS A 364 -8.52 -20.75 6.20
N GLY A 365 -7.21 -20.59 5.88
CA GLY A 365 -6.90 -19.93 4.66
C GLY A 365 -6.15 -18.60 4.72
N GLY A 366 -5.54 -18.28 5.81
CA GLY A 366 -4.54 -17.24 5.83
C GLY A 366 -3.20 -17.80 5.37
N TYR A 367 -2.94 -17.94 4.08
CA TYR A 367 -1.68 -18.47 3.57
C TYR A 367 -1.26 -17.69 2.32
N ALA A 368 -0.13 -16.96 2.43
CA ALA A 368 0.48 -16.17 1.37
C ALA A 368 -0.51 -15.28 0.60
N THR A 369 -1.14 -14.36 1.32
CA THR A 369 -2.22 -13.53 0.79
C THR A 369 -1.71 -12.41 -0.11
N THR A 370 -2.37 -12.20 -1.26
CA THR A 370 -2.12 -11.07 -2.17
C THR A 370 -3.43 -10.50 -2.69
N ILE A 371 -3.42 -9.21 -3.07
CA ILE A 371 -4.52 -8.58 -3.78
C ILE A 371 -4.04 -8.23 -5.19
N PRO A 372 -4.38 -9.01 -6.22
CA PRO A 372 -4.05 -8.63 -7.58
C PRO A 372 -4.79 -7.33 -7.95
N SER A 373 -4.06 -6.30 -8.35
CA SER A 373 -4.63 -4.96 -8.62
C SER A 373 -5.73 -4.96 -9.69
N LYS A 374 -5.69 -5.91 -10.63
CA LYS A 374 -6.74 -6.10 -11.63
C LYS A 374 -8.14 -6.31 -11.04
N TYR A 375 -8.21 -6.87 -9.85
CA TYR A 375 -9.47 -7.27 -9.21
C TYR A 375 -9.91 -6.31 -8.11
N ILE A 376 -9.42 -5.07 -8.16
CA ILE A 376 -9.90 -3.96 -7.31
C ILE A 376 -11.01 -3.22 -8.05
N SER A 377 -12.12 -2.94 -7.36
CA SER A 377 -13.23 -2.15 -7.92
C SER A 377 -12.81 -0.70 -8.22
N ALA A 378 -13.53 -0.03 -9.11
CA ALA A 378 -13.21 1.34 -9.51
C ALA A 378 -13.23 2.35 -8.35
N ASP A 379 -14.03 2.09 -7.31
CA ASP A 379 -14.11 2.88 -6.08
C ASP A 379 -13.11 2.42 -4.99
N GLY A 380 -12.39 1.33 -5.23
CA GLY A 380 -11.40 0.78 -4.30
C GLY A 380 -11.97 0.07 -3.09
N THR A 381 -13.29 -0.01 -2.93
CA THR A 381 -13.93 -0.54 -1.71
C THR A 381 -14.16 -2.03 -1.73
N SER A 382 -14.13 -2.66 -2.90
CA SER A 382 -14.29 -4.10 -3.08
C SER A 382 -13.13 -4.65 -3.91
N MET A 383 -12.58 -5.76 -3.47
CA MET A 383 -11.45 -6.39 -4.15
C MET A 383 -11.45 -7.90 -3.93
N TRP A 384 -10.63 -8.60 -4.72
CA TRP A 384 -10.47 -10.03 -4.56
C TRP A 384 -9.08 -10.33 -4.01
N LEU A 385 -9.08 -11.01 -2.87
CA LEU A 385 -7.90 -11.44 -2.15
C LEU A 385 -7.55 -12.87 -2.59
N GLN A 386 -6.38 -13.07 -3.17
CA GLN A 386 -5.84 -14.40 -3.40
C GLN A 386 -5.34 -14.95 -2.07
N SER A 387 -5.72 -16.17 -1.77
CA SER A 387 -5.27 -16.89 -0.58
C SER A 387 -5.58 -18.37 -0.74
N ASN A 388 -4.84 -19.23 -0.10
CA ASN A 388 -5.09 -20.66 -0.09
C ASN A 388 -4.87 -21.27 1.29
N VAL A 389 -5.08 -22.57 1.42
CA VAL A 389 -4.90 -23.31 2.68
C VAL A 389 -3.84 -24.36 2.46
N CYS A 390 -2.82 -24.41 3.33
CA CYS A 390 -1.88 -25.52 3.31
C CYS A 390 -2.54 -26.79 3.89
N PRO A 391 -2.54 -27.91 3.15
CA PRO A 391 -2.99 -29.19 3.69
C PRO A 391 -2.05 -29.80 4.74
N CYS A 392 -0.97 -29.10 5.06
CA CYS A 392 0.10 -29.56 5.93
C CYS A 392 -0.40 -29.83 7.37
N GLY A 393 -0.45 -31.09 7.77
CA GLY A 393 -0.70 -31.45 9.16
C GLY A 393 -2.13 -31.74 9.56
N GLY A 394 -3.05 -31.95 8.62
CA GLY A 394 -4.37 -32.52 8.89
C GLY A 394 -5.55 -31.57 8.71
N GLY A 395 -6.68 -32.10 8.36
CA GLY A 395 -8.00 -31.51 8.42
C GLY A 395 -8.24 -30.29 7.53
N TYR A 396 -8.76 -30.51 6.33
CA TYR A 396 -9.40 -29.44 5.56
C TYR A 396 -10.71 -29.03 6.23
N PRO A 397 -11.09 -27.76 6.22
CA PRO A 397 -12.46 -27.40 6.53
C PRO A 397 -13.38 -28.13 5.56
N ALA A 398 -14.32 -28.87 6.08
CA ALA A 398 -15.29 -29.55 5.24
C ALA A 398 -16.11 -28.48 4.49
N GLY A 399 -16.00 -28.46 3.17
CA GLY A 399 -16.99 -27.87 2.29
C GLY A 399 -16.69 -26.53 1.62
N ASP A 400 -15.78 -25.67 2.12
CA ASP A 400 -15.76 -24.28 1.62
C ASP A 400 -14.45 -23.80 1.01
N PHE A 401 -13.39 -24.58 0.98
CA PHE A 401 -12.10 -24.17 0.45
C PHE A 401 -11.47 -25.21 -0.45
N TRP A 402 -11.10 -24.76 -1.65
CA TRP A 402 -10.14 -25.44 -2.49
C TRP A 402 -8.77 -25.24 -1.86
N ALA A 403 -8.38 -26.17 -1.01
CA ALA A 403 -7.07 -26.16 -0.41
C ALA A 403 -6.01 -26.25 -1.51
N TYR A 404 -4.93 -25.47 -1.35
CA TYR A 404 -3.73 -25.54 -2.18
C TYR A 404 -3.97 -25.27 -3.68
N THR A 405 -4.87 -24.35 -3.99
CA THR A 405 -5.19 -23.93 -5.36
C THR A 405 -5.20 -22.40 -5.49
N TYR A 406 -5.14 -21.92 -6.73
CA TYR A 406 -5.40 -20.50 -6.98
C TYR A 406 -6.87 -20.21 -6.67
N SER A 407 -7.12 -19.49 -5.61
CA SER A 407 -8.48 -19.12 -5.20
C SER A 407 -8.54 -17.67 -4.75
N LEU A 408 -9.68 -17.03 -4.99
CA LEU A 408 -9.96 -15.64 -4.67
C LEU A 408 -11.12 -15.54 -3.69
N ARG A 409 -10.99 -14.66 -2.70
CA ARG A 409 -12.05 -14.33 -1.74
C ARG A 409 -12.38 -12.86 -1.87
N ARG A 410 -13.64 -12.52 -1.78
CA ARG A 410 -14.05 -11.12 -1.81
C ARG A 410 -13.69 -10.45 -0.49
N LEU A 411 -12.92 -9.37 -0.57
CA LEU A 411 -12.62 -8.45 0.52
C LEU A 411 -13.37 -7.15 0.28
N SER A 412 -14.10 -6.67 1.30
CA SER A 412 -14.78 -5.39 1.30
C SER A 412 -14.16 -4.50 2.37
N LEU A 413 -13.80 -3.29 1.99
CA LEU A 413 -13.24 -2.25 2.86
C LEU A 413 -14.15 -1.04 2.80
N THR A 414 -14.63 -0.56 3.95
CA THR A 414 -15.41 0.67 4.02
C THR A 414 -14.54 1.74 4.69
N PRO A 415 -14.10 2.77 3.97
CA PRO A 415 -13.42 3.90 4.61
C PRO A 415 -14.29 4.51 5.71
N ALA A 416 -13.66 4.94 6.80
CA ALA A 416 -14.37 5.62 7.88
C ALA A 416 -14.95 6.95 7.38
N VAL A 417 -14.20 7.62 6.49
CA VAL A 417 -14.65 8.80 5.74
C VAL A 417 -14.23 8.61 4.29
N PRO A 418 -15.11 8.82 3.30
CA PRO A 418 -14.73 8.77 1.90
C PRO A 418 -13.55 9.69 1.61
N THR A 419 -12.47 9.14 1.05
CA THR A 419 -11.21 9.87 0.81
C THR A 419 -11.26 10.77 -0.42
N THR A 420 -12.14 10.47 -1.37
CA THR A 420 -12.33 11.33 -2.54
C THR A 420 -13.20 12.52 -2.16
N PRO A 421 -12.69 13.77 -2.29
CA PRO A 421 -13.51 14.94 -2.03
C PRO A 421 -14.76 14.98 -2.90
N GLY A 422 -15.89 15.31 -2.27
CA GLY A 422 -17.22 15.27 -2.90
C GLY A 422 -17.52 16.43 -3.85
N ASN A 423 -16.52 17.27 -4.17
CA ASN A 423 -16.74 18.51 -4.92
C ASN A 423 -15.57 18.93 -5.80
N GLY A 424 -15.89 19.60 -6.90
CA GLY A 424 -14.97 20.48 -7.62
C GLY A 424 -15.10 21.94 -7.14
N PRO A 425 -14.36 22.88 -7.77
CA PRO A 425 -14.52 24.32 -7.54
C PRO A 425 -15.93 24.77 -7.90
N ASP A 426 -16.62 25.40 -6.94
CA ASP A 426 -17.94 26.03 -7.12
C ASP A 426 -18.13 27.11 -6.09
N ALA A 427 -18.00 28.37 -6.50
CA ALA A 427 -18.10 29.53 -5.64
C ALA A 427 -19.50 29.76 -5.05
N THR A 428 -20.53 29.15 -5.64
CA THR A 428 -21.94 29.30 -5.21
C THR A 428 -22.38 28.23 -4.24
N ARG A 429 -21.65 27.12 -4.16
CA ARG A 429 -21.95 25.99 -3.29
C ARG A 429 -21.47 26.26 -1.88
N ASN A 430 -22.40 26.27 -0.92
CA ASN A 430 -22.07 26.32 0.51
C ASN A 430 -22.01 24.91 1.08
N LEU A 431 -20.79 24.43 1.38
CA LEU A 431 -20.53 23.09 1.93
C LEU A 431 -21.12 22.90 3.33
N ALA A 432 -21.40 24.00 4.06
CA ALA A 432 -22.08 23.92 5.36
C ALA A 432 -23.53 23.43 5.26
N ARG A 433 -24.10 23.38 4.04
CA ARG A 433 -25.48 22.92 3.76
C ARG A 433 -25.56 21.55 3.10
N GLU A 434 -24.44 20.86 3.02
CA GLU A 434 -24.42 19.50 2.46
C GLU A 434 -25.14 18.50 3.37
N ASP A 435 -25.70 17.47 2.77
CA ASP A 435 -26.34 16.38 3.50
C ASP A 435 -25.36 15.72 4.48
N GLY A 436 -25.82 15.53 5.71
CA GLY A 436 -25.02 14.95 6.77
C GLY A 436 -24.03 15.91 7.44
N THR A 437 -24.12 17.22 7.17
CA THR A 437 -23.35 18.23 7.92
C THR A 437 -23.75 18.22 9.39
N VAL A 438 -22.74 18.13 10.26
CA VAL A 438 -22.91 18.17 11.72
C VAL A 438 -22.13 19.36 12.28
N PRO A 439 -22.79 20.31 12.97
CA PRO A 439 -22.10 21.40 13.65
C PRO A 439 -21.13 20.91 14.72
N VAL A 440 -20.04 21.65 14.90
CA VAL A 440 -19.07 21.42 15.99
C VAL A 440 -18.67 22.75 16.60
N GLU A 441 -18.98 22.92 17.86
CA GLU A 441 -18.74 24.14 18.60
C GLU A 441 -18.15 23.85 19.98
N ARG A 442 -17.65 24.88 20.65
CA ARG A 442 -17.14 24.77 22.02
C ARG A 442 -18.26 24.53 23.03
N ALA A 443 -19.34 25.25 22.85
CA ALA A 443 -20.60 25.15 23.60
C ALA A 443 -21.69 25.90 22.82
N THR A 444 -22.95 25.75 23.22
CA THR A 444 -24.06 26.53 22.74
C THR A 444 -24.85 27.07 23.93
N HIS A 445 -25.35 28.30 23.80
CA HIS A 445 -26.20 28.92 24.81
C HIS A 445 -27.68 28.53 24.61
N PHE A 446 -28.14 28.61 23.35
CA PHE A 446 -29.53 28.35 23.00
C PHE A 446 -29.80 26.90 22.53
N GLY A 447 -28.72 26.12 22.33
CA GLY A 447 -28.84 24.72 21.97
C GLY A 447 -29.29 24.47 20.53
N THR A 448 -29.27 25.47 19.68
CA THR A 448 -29.59 25.36 18.26
C THR A 448 -28.39 25.73 17.41
N ALA A 449 -27.92 24.77 16.67
CA ALA A 449 -26.76 24.93 15.80
C ALA A 449 -27.13 25.41 14.39
N ALA A 450 -28.13 26.28 14.24
CA ALA A 450 -28.58 26.80 12.96
C ALA A 450 -27.75 28.05 12.56
N TYR A 451 -26.43 27.90 12.34
CA TYR A 451 -25.58 28.95 11.78
C TYR A 451 -25.11 28.62 10.36
N ASN A 452 -25.94 27.89 9.60
CA ASN A 452 -25.77 27.57 8.16
C ASN A 452 -27.07 27.71 7.38
N ASP A 453 -28.09 28.35 7.92
CA ASP A 453 -29.43 28.46 7.32
C ASP A 453 -29.57 29.70 6.38
N GLY A 454 -28.64 30.64 6.43
CA GLY A 454 -28.64 31.91 5.71
C GLY A 454 -29.44 33.00 6.41
N ASP A 455 -29.86 32.77 7.64
CA ASP A 455 -30.58 33.78 8.46
C ASP A 455 -29.63 34.40 9.49
N THR A 456 -29.06 35.56 9.15
CA THR A 456 -28.19 36.31 10.06
C THR A 456 -28.90 37.03 11.18
N ALA A 457 -30.23 36.99 11.22
CA ALA A 457 -31.01 37.55 12.32
C ALA A 457 -31.04 36.62 13.55
N GLN A 458 -30.86 35.33 13.34
CA GLN A 458 -30.64 34.36 14.40
C GLN A 458 -29.17 34.36 14.80
N ASN A 459 -28.94 34.25 16.11
CA ASN A 459 -27.60 34.28 16.65
C ASN A 459 -27.43 33.19 17.71
N GLU A 460 -26.29 32.55 17.72
CA GLU A 460 -25.82 31.65 18.78
C GLU A 460 -24.61 32.26 19.48
N ASP A 461 -24.37 31.88 20.72
CA ASP A 461 -23.14 32.15 21.44
C ASP A 461 -22.71 30.93 22.26
N ASP A 462 -21.43 30.88 22.63
CA ASP A 462 -20.90 29.75 23.40
C ASP A 462 -20.87 29.98 24.91
N TRP A 463 -21.63 30.96 25.41
CA TRP A 463 -21.81 31.19 26.83
C TRP A 463 -22.64 30.08 27.49
N ASN A 464 -22.10 29.45 28.50
CA ASN A 464 -22.74 28.38 29.28
C ASN A 464 -22.36 28.48 30.77
N ASP A 465 -22.27 29.72 31.28
CA ASP A 465 -21.82 30.03 32.64
C ASP A 465 -20.34 29.70 32.91
N GLU A 466 -19.57 29.34 31.88
CA GLU A 466 -18.14 29.07 31.97
C GLU A 466 -17.32 30.06 31.14
N ARG A 467 -16.24 30.56 31.71
CA ARG A 467 -15.24 31.36 31.00
C ARG A 467 -14.35 30.46 30.16
N LYS A 468 -14.16 30.80 28.88
CA LYS A 468 -13.39 30.03 27.95
C LYS A 468 -12.12 30.73 27.50
N THR A 469 -10.99 30.05 27.48
CA THR A 469 -9.76 30.56 26.92
C THR A 469 -9.72 30.47 25.39
N THR A 470 -10.46 29.53 24.84
CA THR A 470 -10.52 29.23 23.40
C THR A 470 -11.92 28.80 23.03
N SER A 471 -12.42 29.35 21.93
CA SER A 471 -13.70 29.01 21.32
C SER A 471 -13.53 28.60 19.87
N TRP A 472 -14.47 27.84 19.37
CA TRP A 472 -14.52 27.45 17.95
C TRP A 472 -15.95 27.20 17.49
N TRP A 473 -16.14 27.41 16.15
CA TRP A 473 -17.36 27.17 15.42
C TRP A 473 -17.01 26.47 14.12
N GLY A 474 -17.75 25.44 13.72
CA GLY A 474 -17.44 24.69 12.51
C GLY A 474 -18.42 23.56 12.21
N TYR A 475 -17.99 22.71 11.28
CA TYR A 475 -18.76 21.56 10.82
C TYR A 475 -17.89 20.34 10.61
N THR A 476 -18.52 19.18 10.67
CA THR A 476 -17.98 17.91 10.16
C THR A 476 -18.95 17.30 9.16
N TRP A 477 -18.40 16.49 8.24
CA TRP A 477 -19.13 15.82 7.18
C TRP A 477 -18.88 14.32 7.20
N PRO A 478 -19.80 13.51 6.62
CA PRO A 478 -19.58 12.07 6.45
C PRO A 478 -18.62 11.74 5.31
N ARG A 479 -18.04 12.74 4.64
CA ARG A 479 -17.07 12.62 3.54
C ARG A 479 -16.13 13.81 3.49
N GLN A 480 -15.01 13.68 2.77
CA GLN A 480 -14.12 14.79 2.52
C GLN A 480 -14.66 15.73 1.45
N TYR A 481 -14.35 17.02 1.60
CA TYR A 481 -14.55 18.07 0.61
C TYR A 481 -13.27 18.86 0.40
N HIS A 482 -13.04 19.34 -0.83
CA HIS A 482 -12.11 20.43 -1.09
C HIS A 482 -12.70 21.73 -0.61
N LEU A 483 -11.90 22.55 0.05
CA LEU A 483 -12.29 23.88 0.54
C LEU A 483 -11.10 24.81 0.55
N ASN A 484 -11.36 26.12 0.36
CA ASN A 484 -10.35 27.19 0.40
C ASN A 484 -10.90 28.53 0.90
N ARG A 485 -12.14 28.53 1.42
CA ARG A 485 -12.77 29.71 1.97
C ARG A 485 -13.77 29.37 3.07
N VAL A 486 -13.74 30.20 4.12
CA VAL A 486 -14.75 30.25 5.17
C VAL A 486 -15.24 31.68 5.32
N ALA A 487 -16.55 31.92 5.34
CA ALA A 487 -17.14 33.20 5.65
C ALA A 487 -17.83 33.13 7.01
N TYR A 488 -17.31 33.84 7.97
CA TYR A 488 -17.81 33.91 9.34
C TYR A 488 -18.58 35.20 9.55
N THR A 489 -19.87 35.10 9.81
CA THR A 489 -20.72 36.23 10.22
C THR A 489 -20.88 36.19 11.73
N THR A 490 -20.41 37.26 12.38
CA THR A 490 -20.49 37.42 13.83
C THR A 490 -21.94 37.44 14.32
N GLY A 491 -22.18 36.85 15.47
CA GLY A 491 -23.41 37.04 16.21
C GLY A 491 -23.47 38.32 16.99
N ARG A 492 -24.34 38.38 18.00
CA ARG A 492 -24.53 39.56 18.84
C ARG A 492 -23.28 39.84 19.67
N MET A 493 -22.88 41.12 19.69
CA MET A 493 -21.87 41.63 20.60
C MET A 493 -22.47 42.09 21.90
N PHE A 494 -21.86 41.70 23.00
CA PHE A 494 -22.24 42.08 24.35
C PHE A 494 -21.14 43.01 24.95
N GLY A 495 -21.43 43.68 26.05
CA GLY A 495 -20.44 44.51 26.73
C GLY A 495 -19.28 43.71 27.35
N ASP A 496 -19.48 42.43 27.56
CA ASP A 496 -18.61 41.54 28.29
C ASP A 496 -18.15 40.31 27.50
N GLY A 497 -18.57 40.16 26.21
CA GLY A 497 -18.14 39.07 25.32
C GLY A 497 -18.83 39.06 23.96
N GLY A 498 -18.65 38.00 23.21
CA GLY A 498 -19.23 37.81 21.89
C GLY A 498 -18.23 37.88 20.73
N TRP A 499 -16.94 38.07 20.97
CA TRP A 499 -15.91 38.19 19.93
C TRP A 499 -14.69 37.31 20.22
N PHE A 500 -13.85 37.09 19.20
CA PHE A 500 -12.54 36.49 19.39
C PHE A 500 -11.52 37.55 19.85
N SER A 501 -10.77 37.26 20.90
CA SER A 501 -9.71 38.15 21.44
C SER A 501 -8.40 38.09 20.61
N SER A 502 -8.27 37.14 19.74
CA SER A 502 -7.22 37.01 18.70
C SER A 502 -7.88 36.78 17.36
N ALA A 503 -7.21 37.13 16.25
CA ALA A 503 -7.72 36.79 14.93
C ALA A 503 -7.92 35.27 14.85
N PRO A 504 -9.13 34.77 14.51
CA PRO A 504 -9.37 33.36 14.46
C PRO A 504 -8.58 32.68 13.34
N ARG A 505 -8.18 31.44 13.57
CA ARG A 505 -7.52 30.58 12.60
C ARG A 505 -8.53 29.60 12.03
N VAL A 506 -8.38 29.26 10.77
CA VAL A 506 -9.12 28.16 10.16
C VAL A 506 -8.36 26.86 10.38
N GLN A 507 -9.06 25.83 10.83
CA GLN A 507 -8.55 24.48 10.91
C GLN A 507 -9.40 23.55 10.07
N VAL A 508 -8.76 22.57 9.44
CA VAL A 508 -9.40 21.49 8.69
C VAL A 508 -9.13 20.17 9.39
N ARG A 509 -10.15 19.31 9.46
CA ARG A 509 -10.04 17.98 10.06
C ARG A 509 -9.70 16.96 8.99
N ARG A 510 -8.71 16.11 9.28
CA ARG A 510 -8.37 14.90 8.52
C ARG A 510 -8.07 13.79 9.50
N ASP A 511 -8.59 12.62 9.25
CA ASP A 511 -8.36 11.43 10.10
C ASP A 511 -8.58 11.73 11.60
N GLY A 512 -9.61 12.53 11.90
CA GLY A 512 -9.95 12.95 13.27
C GLY A 512 -9.08 14.07 13.85
N VAL A 513 -8.02 14.52 13.15
CA VAL A 513 -7.08 15.53 13.63
C VAL A 513 -7.36 16.90 13.01
N TRP A 514 -7.45 17.93 13.84
CA TRP A 514 -7.58 19.33 13.42
C TRP A 514 -6.21 19.96 13.18
N THR A 515 -6.01 20.51 11.98
CA THR A 515 -4.74 21.14 11.57
C THR A 515 -5.00 22.52 10.98
N ASP A 516 -4.15 23.50 11.32
CA ASP A 516 -4.22 24.85 10.77
C ASP A 516 -4.02 24.81 9.24
N VAL A 517 -4.82 25.58 8.50
CA VAL A 517 -4.64 25.75 7.06
C VAL A 517 -3.40 26.60 6.74
N THR A 518 -2.88 26.50 5.53
CA THR A 518 -1.78 27.33 5.02
C THR A 518 -2.30 28.49 4.18
N GLY A 519 -1.52 29.57 4.07
CA GLY A 519 -1.86 30.72 3.22
C GLY A 519 -3.07 31.52 3.69
N GLN A 520 -3.48 31.43 4.96
CA GLN A 520 -4.67 32.12 5.46
C GLN A 520 -4.54 33.63 5.38
N SER A 521 -5.59 34.27 4.86
CA SER A 521 -5.82 35.74 4.92
C SER A 521 -7.26 36.00 5.37
N VAL A 522 -7.52 37.19 5.93
CA VAL A 522 -8.86 37.58 6.37
C VAL A 522 -9.24 38.95 5.84
N THR A 523 -10.43 39.09 5.31
CA THR A 523 -10.96 40.34 4.76
C THR A 523 -12.41 40.56 5.23
N PRO A 524 -12.73 41.73 5.81
CA PRO A 524 -11.80 42.76 6.32
C PRO A 524 -10.95 42.23 7.50
N SER A 525 -9.91 42.97 7.89
CA SER A 525 -9.12 42.63 9.09
C SER A 525 -10.03 42.46 10.30
N TYR A 526 -9.90 41.33 11.01
CA TYR A 526 -10.72 41.05 12.18
C TYR A 526 -10.26 41.88 13.40
N PRO A 527 -11.08 42.76 13.94
CA PRO A 527 -10.73 43.48 15.16
C PRO A 527 -10.92 42.56 16.38
N THR A 528 -9.90 42.48 17.22
CA THR A 528 -9.86 41.58 18.38
C THR A 528 -10.60 42.17 19.61
N SER A 529 -11.73 42.80 19.37
CA SER A 529 -12.55 43.50 20.37
C SER A 529 -14.02 43.51 19.93
N SER A 530 -14.90 44.11 20.73
CA SER A 530 -16.33 44.33 20.37
C SER A 530 -16.50 45.17 19.08
N ALA A 531 -15.45 45.79 18.55
CA ALA A 531 -15.45 46.46 17.24
C ALA A 531 -15.61 45.46 16.06
N ALA A 532 -15.54 44.16 16.32
CA ALA A 532 -15.95 43.12 15.38
C ALA A 532 -17.41 43.31 14.92
N GLY A 533 -18.25 43.89 15.76
CA GLY A 533 -19.62 44.31 15.43
C GLY A 533 -20.57 43.11 15.26
N THR A 534 -21.86 43.37 15.49
CA THR A 534 -22.92 42.37 15.29
C THR A 534 -23.24 42.20 13.80
N ASN A 535 -23.46 40.98 13.35
CA ASN A 535 -23.84 40.58 11.97
C ASN A 535 -22.86 41.12 10.91
N ARG A 536 -21.57 41.04 11.18
CA ARG A 536 -20.50 41.39 10.25
C ARG A 536 -19.79 40.16 9.74
N THR A 537 -19.62 40.07 8.40
CA THR A 537 -18.95 38.96 7.77
C THR A 537 -17.47 39.22 7.60
N TYR A 538 -16.67 38.24 8.00
CA TYR A 538 -15.23 38.13 7.82
C TYR A 538 -14.92 36.93 6.96
N VAL A 539 -14.27 37.15 5.83
CA VAL A 539 -13.94 36.08 4.86
C VAL A 539 -12.50 35.65 5.07
N PHE A 540 -12.31 34.38 5.33
CA PHE A 540 -11.01 33.73 5.46
C PHE A 540 -10.74 32.94 4.17
N ASP A 541 -9.76 33.39 3.38
CA ASP A 541 -9.24 32.66 2.23
C ASP A 541 -7.94 31.94 2.63
N PHE A 542 -7.71 30.75 2.07
CA PHE A 542 -6.54 29.94 2.35
C PHE A 542 -6.22 28.99 1.17
N ASP A 543 -5.06 28.32 1.21
CA ASP A 543 -4.67 27.37 0.18
C ASP A 543 -5.67 26.23 0.11
N THR A 544 -6.03 25.82 -1.13
CA THR A 544 -6.97 24.72 -1.33
C THR A 544 -6.48 23.48 -0.61
N THR A 545 -7.35 22.94 0.24
CA THR A 545 -7.09 21.73 1.03
C THR A 545 -8.33 20.84 1.03
N SER A 546 -8.22 19.62 1.52
CA SER A 546 -9.35 18.70 1.68
C SER A 546 -9.48 18.25 3.13
N GLY A 547 -10.71 17.96 3.55
CA GLY A 547 -10.98 17.42 4.87
C GLY A 547 -12.44 17.07 5.08
N ASP A 548 -12.71 16.34 6.16
CA ASP A 548 -14.04 15.93 6.62
C ASP A 548 -14.58 16.84 7.72
N GLY A 549 -13.96 18.00 7.93
CA GLY A 549 -14.43 19.02 8.83
C GLY A 549 -13.64 20.31 8.68
N VAL A 550 -14.26 21.41 9.07
CA VAL A 550 -13.67 22.75 9.11
C VAL A 550 -14.15 23.49 10.34
N ARG A 551 -13.30 24.27 10.96
CA ARG A 551 -13.68 25.18 12.04
C ARG A 551 -12.85 26.46 12.02
N ILE A 552 -13.43 27.55 12.54
CA ILE A 552 -12.68 28.72 12.99
C ILE A 552 -12.42 28.58 14.49
N VAL A 553 -11.21 28.91 14.94
CA VAL A 553 -10.81 28.76 16.34
C VAL A 553 -9.94 29.94 16.76
N GLY A 554 -10.19 30.47 17.96
CA GLY A 554 -9.41 31.60 18.51
C GLY A 554 -9.63 31.76 20.00
N GLY A 555 -8.88 32.68 20.60
CA GLY A 555 -9.08 33.06 22.00
C GLY A 555 -10.44 33.73 22.16
N SER A 556 -11.14 33.44 23.25
CA SER A 556 -12.42 34.10 23.58
C SER A 556 -12.22 35.50 24.13
N GLY A 557 -13.04 36.44 23.73
CA GLY A 557 -12.94 37.85 24.11
C GLY A 557 -13.92 38.30 25.18
N GLY A 558 -13.66 39.46 25.75
CA GLY A 558 -14.48 40.07 26.80
C GLY A 558 -14.13 39.61 28.21
N THR A 559 -14.82 40.17 29.21
CA THR A 559 -14.62 39.78 30.62
C THR A 559 -15.25 38.45 30.99
N GLN A 560 -16.26 38.03 30.25
CA GLN A 560 -16.89 36.72 30.40
C GLN A 560 -16.31 35.68 29.43
N THR A 561 -15.46 36.09 28.49
CA THR A 561 -14.70 35.21 27.59
C THR A 561 -15.56 34.17 26.84
N PHE A 562 -16.39 34.67 25.93
CA PHE A 562 -17.19 33.87 25.00
C PHE A 562 -17.23 34.51 23.61
N THR A 563 -17.68 33.73 22.60
CA THR A 563 -17.83 34.16 21.21
C THR A 563 -19.27 33.97 20.74
N SER A 564 -19.65 34.69 19.69
CA SER A 564 -20.97 34.56 19.09
C SER A 564 -20.89 34.39 17.57
N ILE A 565 -21.89 33.78 17.00
CA ILE A 565 -22.01 33.49 15.58
C ILE A 565 -23.44 33.73 15.09
N ALA A 566 -23.57 34.22 13.87
CA ALA A 566 -24.84 34.24 13.14
C ALA A 566 -24.82 33.26 11.96
N GLU A 567 -23.70 33.22 11.20
CA GLU A 567 -23.59 32.32 10.05
C GLU A 567 -22.13 31.89 9.83
N LEU A 568 -21.93 30.64 9.37
CA LEU A 568 -20.64 30.14 8.91
C LEU A 568 -20.82 29.41 7.58
N GLU A 569 -20.34 30.04 6.51
CA GLU A 569 -20.37 29.46 5.18
C GLU A 569 -19.00 28.85 4.83
N VAL A 570 -19.00 27.80 4.05
CA VAL A 570 -17.79 27.09 3.63
C VAL A 570 -17.83 26.86 2.12
N HIS A 571 -16.74 27.21 1.42
CA HIS A 571 -16.68 27.15 -0.03
C HIS A 571 -15.37 26.56 -0.56
N HIS A 572 -15.44 26.00 -1.76
CA HIS A 572 -14.31 25.71 -2.64
C HIS A 572 -14.43 26.57 -3.91
N ARG A 573 -13.55 27.52 -4.10
CA ARG A 573 -13.56 28.46 -5.25
C ARG A 573 -12.45 28.18 -6.25
#